data_1d337c2fa43fb74d6630d3d0a6b4febd
#
_entry.id   1d337c2fa43fb74d6630d3d0a6b4febd
#
_cell.length_a   1.000
_cell.length_b   1.000
_cell.length_c   1.000
_cell.angle_alpha   90.00
_cell.angle_beta   90.00
_cell.angle_gamma   90.00
#
_symmetry.space_group_name_H-M   'P 1'
#
loop_
_entity.id
_entity.type
_entity.pdbx_description
1 polymer ?
#
loop_
_entity_poly.entity_id
_entity_poly.type
_entity_poly.pdbx_seq_one_letter_code
_entity_poly.pdbx_strand_id
1 'polypeptide(L)'
;MVALSCRDALVWSLTPGQAGDGPEGRQLIEAIGVQDAPVYLLMDSAYGGNDLRASALERNLQPIVPSHPQRKLPWPLDKQRYRQRNEVERLFRRIKAYRRVFTRYDKLDVVYAAFVSMALILEHLR
;
A
#
# COMPACT_ATOMS: atom_id res chain seq x y z
N MET A 1 2.68 2.15 -1.02
CA MET A 1 2.92 1.89 0.44
C MET A 1 2.01 0.79 0.93
N VAL A 2 2.52 -0.14 1.70
CA VAL A 2 1.78 -1.16 2.44
C VAL A 2 1.94 -0.88 3.94
N ALA A 3 0.84 -0.82 4.67
CA ALA A 3 0.83 -0.55 6.10
C ALA A 3 0.28 -1.75 6.88
N LEU A 4 0.84 -2.01 8.04
CA LEU A 4 0.33 -2.99 9.01
C LEU A 4 -0.68 -2.36 9.96
N SER A 5 -0.51 -1.07 10.25
CA SER A 5 -1.37 -0.28 11.12
C SER A 5 -1.35 1.20 10.72
N CYS A 6 -2.08 2.03 11.44
CA CYS A 6 -2.03 3.49 11.25
C CYS A 6 -0.70 4.15 11.69
N ARG A 7 0.28 3.36 12.12
CA ARG A 7 1.62 3.83 12.54
C ARG A 7 2.75 3.06 11.87
N ASP A 8 2.47 1.88 11.31
CA ASP A 8 3.50 0.96 10.85
C ASP A 8 3.40 0.77 9.34
N ALA A 9 4.42 1.22 8.61
CA ALA A 9 4.62 0.87 7.22
C ALA A 9 5.51 -0.36 7.11
N LEU A 10 5.09 -1.35 6.32
CA LEU A 10 5.87 -2.54 6.01
C LEU A 10 6.83 -2.27 4.85
N VAL A 11 6.30 -1.72 3.77
CA VAL A 11 7.06 -1.40 2.56
C VAL A 11 6.44 -0.18 1.87
N TRP A 12 7.28 0.63 1.26
CA TRP A 12 6.84 1.77 0.48
C TRP A 12 7.82 2.06 -0.67
N SER A 13 7.35 2.81 -1.65
CA SER A 13 8.11 3.24 -2.82
C SER A 13 7.72 4.67 -3.19
N LEU A 14 8.61 5.32 -3.91
CA LEU A 14 8.41 6.62 -4.50
C LEU A 14 8.46 6.48 -6.02
N THR A 15 7.39 6.83 -6.69
CA THR A 15 7.26 6.73 -8.15
C THR A 15 6.87 8.05 -8.76
N PRO A 16 7.22 8.31 -10.04
CA PRO A 16 6.70 9.45 -10.76
C PRO A 16 5.16 9.45 -10.77
N GLY A 17 4.54 10.63 -10.71
CA GLY A 17 3.08 10.75 -10.61
C GLY A 17 2.30 10.15 -11.78
N GLN A 18 2.95 9.89 -12.92
CA GLN A 18 2.38 9.23 -14.09
C GLN A 18 2.61 7.70 -14.10
N ALA A 19 3.29 7.12 -13.11
CA ALA A 19 3.48 5.68 -13.03
C ALA A 19 2.14 4.97 -12.80
N GLY A 20 1.92 3.87 -13.52
CA GLY A 20 0.71 3.05 -13.36
C GLY A 20 0.71 2.30 -12.04
N ASP A 21 -0.48 2.17 -11.42
CA ASP A 21 -0.63 1.49 -10.12
C ASP A 21 -0.33 -0.02 -10.19
N GLY A 22 -0.62 -0.66 -11.32
CA GLY A 22 -0.46 -2.11 -11.48
C GLY A 22 0.99 -2.60 -11.34
N PRO A 23 1.96 -2.08 -12.11
CA PRO A 23 3.38 -2.44 -11.97
C PRO A 23 3.94 -2.15 -10.60
N GLU A 24 3.56 -1.02 -10.00
CA GLU A 24 3.98 -0.62 -8.68
C GLU A 24 3.41 -1.55 -7.58
N GLY A 25 2.15 -1.91 -7.69
CA GLY A 25 1.52 -2.88 -6.79
C GLY A 25 2.23 -4.23 -6.82
N ARG A 26 2.70 -4.68 -7.99
CA ARG A 26 3.47 -5.92 -8.11
C ARG A 26 4.81 -5.82 -7.38
N GLN A 27 5.55 -4.74 -7.55
CA GLN A 27 6.81 -4.51 -6.84
C GLN A 27 6.62 -4.50 -5.31
N LEU A 28 5.58 -3.87 -4.82
CA LEU A 28 5.25 -3.86 -3.39
C LEU A 28 4.91 -5.26 -2.87
N ILE A 29 4.14 -6.06 -3.61
CA ILE A 29 3.81 -7.44 -3.26
C ILE A 29 5.07 -8.32 -3.25
N GLU A 30 5.95 -8.15 -4.23
CA GLU A 30 7.24 -8.86 -4.30
C GLU A 30 8.14 -8.51 -3.11
N ALA A 31 8.16 -7.24 -2.70
CA ALA A 31 8.92 -6.78 -1.55
C ALA A 31 8.40 -7.32 -0.20
N ILE A 32 7.10 -7.60 -0.09
CA ILE A 32 6.52 -8.28 1.08
C ILE A 32 7.06 -9.71 1.19
N GLY A 33 7.23 -10.39 0.05
CA GLY A 33 7.70 -11.77 -0.01
C GLY A 33 6.63 -12.81 0.33
N VAL A 34 7.05 -14.07 0.39
CA VAL A 34 6.19 -15.22 0.71
C VAL A 34 5.96 -15.28 2.22
N GLN A 35 4.72 -15.50 2.63
CA GLN A 35 4.33 -15.61 4.04
C GLN A 35 4.18 -17.09 4.43
N ASP A 36 4.57 -17.44 5.65
CA ASP A 36 4.46 -18.80 6.19
C ASP A 36 3.00 -19.20 6.47
N ALA A 37 2.16 -18.22 6.74
CA ALA A 37 0.72 -18.40 6.98
C ALA A 37 -0.08 -17.40 6.14
N PRO A 38 -1.37 -17.68 5.81
CA PRO A 38 -2.22 -16.77 5.07
C PRO A 38 -2.37 -15.41 5.76
N VAL A 39 -2.06 -14.33 5.05
CA VAL A 39 -2.20 -12.94 5.49
C VAL A 39 -3.14 -12.20 4.55
N TYR A 40 -4.05 -11.42 5.11
CA TYR A 40 -4.97 -10.61 4.29
C TYR A 40 -4.26 -9.37 3.74
N LEU A 41 -4.40 -9.16 2.43
CA LEU A 41 -3.88 -7.99 1.73
C LEU A 41 -5.05 -7.16 1.18
N LEU A 42 -5.28 -6.02 1.80
CA LEU A 42 -6.35 -5.10 1.43
C LEU A 42 -5.82 -4.06 0.44
N MET A 43 -6.44 -3.98 -0.72
CA MET A 43 -6.02 -3.08 -1.80
C MET A 43 -7.19 -2.28 -2.34
N ASP A 44 -6.89 -1.14 -2.97
CA ASP A 44 -7.87 -0.35 -3.71
C ASP A 44 -8.32 -1.07 -4.99
N SER A 45 -9.45 -0.68 -5.54
CA SER A 45 -9.98 -1.20 -6.82
C SER A 45 -9.02 -1.03 -8.00
N ALA A 46 -8.14 -0.03 -7.97
CA ALA A 46 -7.07 0.16 -8.95
C ALA A 46 -6.12 -1.05 -9.05
N TYR A 47 -5.99 -1.82 -7.97
CA TYR A 47 -5.17 -3.04 -7.90
C TYR A 47 -5.96 -4.32 -8.18
N GLY A 48 -7.16 -4.22 -8.75
CA GLY A 48 -8.07 -5.33 -9.01
C GLY A 48 -7.75 -6.22 -10.21
N GLY A 49 -6.54 -6.14 -10.78
CA GLY A 49 -6.09 -6.97 -11.91
C GLY A 49 -5.92 -8.44 -11.55
N ASN A 50 -6.20 -9.35 -12.50
CA ASN A 50 -6.05 -10.79 -12.30
C ASN A 50 -4.60 -11.19 -11.99
N ASP A 51 -3.63 -10.58 -12.68
CA ASP A 51 -2.21 -10.89 -12.53
C ASP A 51 -1.69 -10.51 -11.14
N LEU A 52 -2.12 -9.35 -10.64
CA LEU A 52 -1.74 -8.88 -9.31
C LEU A 52 -2.34 -9.77 -8.22
N ARG A 53 -3.58 -10.20 -8.42
CA ARG A 53 -4.29 -11.11 -7.54
C ARG A 53 -3.61 -12.48 -7.49
N ALA A 54 -3.21 -13.03 -8.64
CA ALA A 54 -2.45 -14.28 -8.72
C ALA A 54 -1.09 -14.17 -8.02
N SER A 55 -0.35 -13.08 -8.27
CA SER A 55 0.93 -12.82 -7.62
C SER A 55 0.83 -12.73 -6.09
N ALA A 56 -0.26 -12.16 -5.57
CA ALA A 56 -0.52 -12.13 -4.13
C ALA A 56 -0.77 -13.54 -3.57
N LEU A 57 -1.64 -14.32 -4.23
CA LEU A 57 -1.99 -15.68 -3.79
C LEU A 57 -0.79 -16.62 -3.77
N GLU A 58 0.12 -16.53 -4.75
CA GLU A 58 1.38 -17.29 -4.77
C GLU A 58 2.27 -17.04 -3.54
N ARG A 59 2.05 -15.92 -2.86
CA ARG A 59 2.82 -15.50 -1.66
C ARG A 59 2.06 -15.67 -0.35
N ASN A 60 0.99 -16.47 -0.34
CA ASN A 60 0.08 -16.59 0.81
C ASN A 60 -0.57 -15.27 1.25
N LEU A 61 -0.64 -14.30 0.35
CA LEU A 61 -1.38 -13.06 0.58
C LEU A 61 -2.80 -13.23 0.04
N GLN A 62 -3.80 -13.12 0.90
CA GLN A 62 -5.21 -13.24 0.54
C GLN A 62 -5.74 -11.85 0.12
N PRO A 63 -5.89 -11.56 -1.19
CA PRO A 63 -6.28 -10.23 -1.65
C PRO A 63 -7.74 -9.93 -1.35
N ILE A 64 -8.00 -8.81 -0.68
CA ILE A 64 -9.32 -8.23 -0.46
C ILE A 64 -9.37 -6.91 -1.23
N VAL A 65 -9.98 -6.96 -2.42
CA VAL A 65 -10.02 -5.85 -3.38
C VAL A 65 -11.42 -5.73 -3.93
N PRO A 66 -12.03 -4.53 -3.93
CA PRO A 66 -13.30 -4.31 -4.62
C PRO A 66 -13.14 -4.60 -6.11
N SER A 67 -14.10 -5.29 -6.68
CA SER A 67 -14.14 -5.50 -8.13
C SER A 67 -14.40 -4.17 -8.85
N HIS A 68 -13.73 -3.98 -9.98
CA HIS A 68 -14.02 -2.84 -10.84
C HIS A 68 -15.50 -2.86 -11.26
N PRO A 69 -16.22 -1.72 -11.28
CA PRO A 69 -17.65 -1.67 -11.61
C PRO A 69 -18.02 -2.30 -12.96
N GLN A 70 -17.11 -2.26 -13.93
CA GLN A 70 -17.30 -2.83 -15.28
C GLN A 70 -16.96 -4.32 -15.37
N ARG A 71 -16.57 -4.97 -14.28
CA ARG A 71 -16.22 -6.38 -14.32
C ARG A 71 -17.47 -7.25 -14.47
N LYS A 72 -17.50 -8.13 -15.48
CA LYS A 72 -18.64 -9.03 -15.74
C LYS A 72 -18.90 -10.04 -14.62
N LEU A 73 -17.83 -10.55 -14.00
CA LEU A 73 -17.88 -11.51 -12.90
C LEU A 73 -17.14 -10.90 -11.69
N PRO A 74 -17.84 -10.15 -10.84
CA PRO A 74 -17.22 -9.54 -9.66
C PRO A 74 -16.85 -10.61 -8.62
N TRP A 75 -15.71 -10.43 -7.95
CA TRP A 75 -15.36 -11.25 -6.81
C TRP A 75 -16.15 -10.83 -5.55
N PRO A 76 -16.48 -11.78 -4.67
CA PRO A 76 -17.06 -11.43 -3.38
C PRO A 76 -16.08 -10.58 -2.58
N LEU A 77 -16.58 -9.53 -1.93
CA LEU A 77 -15.81 -8.64 -1.07
C LEU A 77 -16.18 -8.84 0.40
N ASP A 78 -15.19 -9.18 1.22
CA ASP A 78 -15.34 -9.12 2.68
C ASP A 78 -15.31 -7.65 3.13
N LYS A 79 -16.50 -7.05 3.24
CA LYS A 79 -16.67 -5.65 3.61
C LYS A 79 -16.17 -5.35 5.03
N GLN A 80 -16.27 -6.31 5.94
CA GLN A 80 -15.85 -6.13 7.32
C GLN A 80 -14.34 -5.98 7.41
N ARG A 81 -13.58 -6.87 6.77
CA ARG A 81 -12.12 -6.76 6.68
C ARG A 81 -11.68 -5.56 5.84
N TYR A 82 -12.37 -5.30 4.74
CA TYR A 82 -12.02 -4.19 3.85
C TYR A 82 -12.05 -2.82 4.55
N ARG A 83 -12.88 -2.63 5.57
CA ARG A 83 -12.89 -1.38 6.37
C ARG A 83 -11.54 -1.09 7.02
N GLN A 84 -10.74 -2.10 7.32
CA GLN A 84 -9.40 -1.94 7.89
C GLN A 84 -8.41 -1.27 6.92
N ARG A 85 -8.74 -1.15 5.64
CA ARG A 85 -7.93 -0.38 4.67
C ARG A 85 -7.74 1.08 5.08
N ASN A 86 -8.63 1.63 5.89
CA ASN A 86 -8.49 2.98 6.43
C ASN A 86 -7.18 3.18 7.25
N GLU A 87 -6.52 2.12 7.68
CA GLU A 87 -5.27 2.23 8.45
C GLU A 87 -4.15 2.87 7.61
N VAL A 88 -4.04 2.53 6.32
CA VAL A 88 -3.06 3.16 5.43
C VAL A 88 -3.36 4.65 5.20
N GLU A 89 -4.63 5.02 5.10
CA GLU A 89 -5.04 6.42 4.96
C GLU A 89 -4.74 7.22 6.24
N ARG A 90 -4.94 6.62 7.40
CA ARG A 90 -4.57 7.22 8.69
C ARG A 90 -3.06 7.41 8.81
N LEU A 91 -2.28 6.43 8.37
CA LEU A 91 -0.82 6.55 8.31
C LEU A 91 -0.40 7.71 7.40
N PHE A 92 -0.97 7.81 6.20
CA PHE A 92 -0.70 8.94 5.30
C PHE A 92 -1.03 10.30 5.94
N ARG A 93 -2.14 10.41 6.65
CA ARG A 93 -2.49 11.66 7.37
C ARG A 93 -1.47 12.00 8.45
N ARG A 94 -0.96 11.00 9.17
CA ARG A 94 0.06 11.20 10.21
C ARG A 94 1.38 11.68 9.63
N ILE A 95 1.91 11.01 8.61
CA ILE A 95 3.18 11.42 8.00
C ILE A 95 3.08 12.76 7.28
N LYS A 96 1.90 13.14 6.76
CA LYS A 96 1.65 14.47 6.19
C LYS A 96 1.67 15.61 7.23
N ALA A 97 1.56 15.32 8.52
CA ALA A 97 1.77 16.31 9.58
C ALA A 97 3.22 16.81 9.62
N TYR A 98 4.16 16.05 9.10
CA TYR A 98 5.54 16.48 8.94
C TYR A 98 5.66 17.40 7.71
N ARG A 99 6.03 18.65 7.96
CA ARG A 99 6.03 19.70 6.93
C ARG A 99 6.84 19.34 5.67
N ARG A 100 8.00 18.69 5.82
CA ARG A 100 8.84 18.29 4.71
C ARG A 100 8.27 17.13 3.88
N VAL A 101 7.38 16.33 4.46
CA VAL A 101 6.64 15.28 3.75
C VAL A 101 5.42 15.86 3.04
N PHE A 102 4.68 16.75 3.69
CA PHE A 102 3.50 17.39 3.11
C PHE A 102 3.86 18.34 1.96
N THR A 103 4.82 19.23 2.21
CA THR A 103 5.34 20.15 1.17
C THR A 103 6.72 19.66 0.77
N ARG A 104 6.80 19.06 -0.42
CA ARG A 104 8.08 18.60 -0.93
C ARG A 104 8.96 19.80 -1.31
N TYR A 105 9.92 20.11 -0.45
CA TYR A 105 10.93 21.15 -0.73
C TYR A 105 12.15 20.58 -1.50
N ASP A 106 12.37 19.28 -1.40
CA ASP A 106 13.59 18.64 -1.91
C ASP A 106 13.42 18.28 -3.39
N LYS A 107 14.38 18.69 -4.20
CA LYS A 107 14.41 18.39 -5.64
C LYS A 107 14.79 16.94 -5.93
N LEU A 108 15.65 16.37 -5.10
CA LEU A 108 16.14 15.00 -5.26
C LEU A 108 15.19 14.00 -4.57
N ASP A 109 14.78 12.98 -5.31
CA ASP A 109 13.89 11.92 -4.80
C ASP A 109 14.48 11.20 -3.61
N VAL A 110 15.80 10.97 -3.60
CA VAL A 110 16.49 10.29 -2.51
C VAL A 110 16.43 11.07 -1.20
N VAL A 111 16.51 12.40 -1.25
CA VAL A 111 16.41 13.28 -0.08
C VAL A 111 14.97 13.30 0.44
N TYR A 112 14.01 13.43 -0.46
CA TYR A 112 12.60 13.36 -0.10
C TYR A 112 12.23 12.00 0.52
N ALA A 113 12.71 10.91 -0.07
CA ALA A 113 12.52 9.55 0.46
C ALA A 113 13.11 9.40 1.87
N ALA A 114 14.27 10.02 2.15
CA ALA A 114 14.84 10.01 3.48
C ALA A 114 13.93 10.70 4.52
N PHE A 115 13.30 11.83 4.18
CA PHE A 115 12.34 12.49 5.06
C PHE A 115 11.07 11.68 5.29
N VAL A 116 10.56 11.00 4.26
CA VAL A 116 9.43 10.07 4.39
C VAL A 116 9.80 8.91 5.32
N SER A 117 10.96 8.29 5.13
CA SER A 117 11.45 7.21 5.99
C SER A 117 11.58 7.65 7.45
N MET A 118 12.15 8.84 7.69
CA MET A 118 12.27 9.40 9.04
C MET A 118 10.90 9.63 9.68
N ALA A 119 9.93 10.16 8.94
CA ALA A 119 8.57 10.36 9.43
C ALA A 119 7.90 9.04 9.80
N LEU A 120 8.08 7.98 8.99
CA LEU A 120 7.57 6.65 9.28
C LEU A 120 8.20 6.05 10.54
N ILE A 121 9.51 6.19 10.72
CA ILE A 121 10.20 5.75 11.94
C ILE A 121 9.65 6.48 13.18
N LEU A 122 9.49 7.79 13.09
CA LEU A 122 8.95 8.59 14.19
C LEU A 122 7.50 8.22 14.54
N GLU A 123 6.67 7.89 13.56
CA GLU A 123 5.31 7.40 13.81
C GLU A 123 5.29 6.01 14.44
N HIS A 124 6.20 5.13 14.01
CA HIS A 124 6.35 3.79 14.61
C HIS A 124 6.75 3.86 16.09
N LEU A 125 7.65 4.78 16.45
CA LEU A 125 8.15 4.95 17.82
C LEU A 125 7.18 5.67 18.77
N ARG A 126 6.10 6.22 18.26
CA ARG A 126 5.06 6.89 19.06
C ARG A 126 4.08 5.91 19.67
#